data_625efe5457adb4649e19f44cea27c269
#
_entry.id   625efe5457adb4649e19f44cea27c269
#
_cell.length_a   1.000
_cell.length_b   1.000
_cell.length_c   1.000
_cell.angle_alpha   90.00
_cell.angle_beta   90.00
_cell.angle_gamma   90.00
#
_symmetry.space_group_name_H-M   'P 1'
#
loop_
_entity.id
_entity.type
_entity.pdbx_description
1 polymer ?
#
loop_
_entity_poly.entity_id
_entity_poly.type
_entity_poly.pdbx_seq_one_letter_code
_entity_poly.pdbx_strand_id
1 'polypeptide(L)'
;MTTISNLISALIIVESSGNDQAIGDNGRALGPLQIHKAVVLDVNRITGSHYRHQDMTNRAQARAVCEAYLKHYVTEKRIGRKPTVADFAKVWNSGPEGFKKTCSDKYAAKVQLQTIKQNDNHIEKRKAVPNR
;
A
#
# COMPACT_ATOMS: atom_id res chain seq x y z
N MET A 1 -2.45 -14.39 8.57
CA MET A 1 -3.21 -13.14 8.41
C MET A 1 -2.25 -11.99 8.13
N THR A 2 -2.52 -11.17 7.13
CA THR A 2 -1.64 -10.07 6.75
C THR A 2 -1.98 -8.82 7.55
N THR A 3 -0.99 -8.22 8.21
CA THR A 3 -1.16 -6.93 8.89
C THR A 3 -1.13 -5.80 7.85
N ILE A 4 -1.65 -4.62 8.22
CA ILE A 4 -1.57 -3.47 7.33
C ILE A 4 -0.11 -3.08 7.05
N SER A 5 0.76 -3.24 8.01
CA SER A 5 2.20 -2.96 7.81
C SER A 5 2.81 -3.89 6.76
N ASN A 6 2.52 -5.18 6.82
CA ASN A 6 2.99 -6.14 5.81
C ASN A 6 2.38 -5.87 4.44
N LEU A 7 1.10 -5.50 4.40
CA LEU A 7 0.44 -5.11 3.17
C LEU A 7 1.14 -3.91 2.51
N ILE A 8 1.44 -2.87 3.29
CA ILE A 8 2.14 -1.68 2.76
C ILE A 8 3.54 -2.05 2.27
N SER A 9 4.23 -2.94 2.97
CA SER A 9 5.53 -3.45 2.49
C SER A 9 5.40 -4.16 1.15
N ALA A 10 4.32 -4.93 0.95
CA ALA A 10 4.04 -5.57 -0.35
C ALA A 10 3.76 -4.53 -1.44
N LEU A 11 2.99 -3.49 -1.13
CA LEU A 11 2.71 -2.40 -2.06
C LEU A 11 4.00 -1.71 -2.50
N ILE A 12 4.93 -1.47 -1.58
CA ILE A 12 6.23 -0.87 -1.88
C ILE A 12 7.00 -1.71 -2.91
N ILE A 13 7.03 -3.02 -2.73
CA ILE A 13 7.72 -3.92 -3.68
C ILE A 13 7.06 -3.87 -5.06
N VAL A 14 5.73 -3.93 -5.10
CA VAL A 14 4.98 -3.92 -6.37
C VAL A 14 5.12 -2.57 -7.08
N GLU A 15 5.06 -1.45 -6.34
CA GLU A 15 5.09 -0.11 -6.93
C GLU A 15 6.48 0.33 -7.39
N SER A 16 7.53 0.01 -6.64
CA SER A 16 8.86 0.60 -6.87
C SER A 16 10.01 -0.37 -6.69
N SER A 17 9.76 -1.64 -6.42
CA SER A 17 10.79 -2.62 -6.04
C SER A 17 11.61 -2.15 -4.82
N GLY A 18 11.00 -1.35 -3.95
CA GLY A 18 11.63 -0.84 -2.74
C GLY A 18 12.46 0.43 -2.93
N ASN A 19 12.36 1.10 -4.08
CA ASN A 19 13.14 2.31 -4.37
C ASN A 19 12.45 3.56 -3.82
N ASP A 20 13.02 4.15 -2.77
CA ASP A 20 12.49 5.37 -2.14
C ASP A 20 12.50 6.58 -3.08
N GLN A 21 13.39 6.60 -4.06
CA GLN A 21 13.57 7.71 -4.99
C GLN A 21 12.85 7.49 -6.32
N ALA A 22 12.02 6.47 -6.43
CA ALA A 22 11.31 6.18 -7.67
C ALA A 22 10.40 7.33 -8.09
N ILE A 23 10.44 7.66 -9.38
CA ILE A 23 9.58 8.68 -9.98
C ILE A 23 8.91 8.03 -11.20
N GLY A 24 7.59 8.03 -11.22
CA GLY A 24 6.82 7.43 -12.31
C GLY A 24 5.71 8.34 -12.80
N ASP A 25 4.96 7.86 -13.77
CA ASP A 25 3.80 8.56 -14.33
C ASP A 25 4.12 10.03 -14.71
N ASN A 26 5.21 10.19 -15.50
CA ASN A 26 5.67 11.52 -15.97
C ASN A 26 5.93 12.50 -14.82
N GLY A 27 6.49 12.00 -13.70
CA GLY A 27 6.84 12.82 -12.54
C GLY A 27 5.70 13.01 -11.53
N ARG A 28 4.53 12.45 -11.78
CA ARG A 28 3.37 12.61 -10.89
C ARG A 28 3.34 11.61 -9.74
N ALA A 29 3.96 10.43 -9.92
CA ALA A 29 4.01 9.38 -8.91
C ALA A 29 5.37 9.41 -8.23
N LEU A 30 5.41 9.61 -6.92
CA LEU A 30 6.65 9.79 -6.17
C LEU A 30 6.83 8.73 -5.09
N GLY A 31 8.08 8.28 -4.96
CA GLY A 31 8.58 7.52 -3.83
C GLY A 31 8.25 6.03 -3.88
N PRO A 32 8.49 5.33 -2.75
CA PRO A 32 8.38 3.88 -2.70
C PRO A 32 6.96 3.37 -2.98
N LEU A 33 5.95 4.20 -2.73
CA LEU A 33 4.53 3.86 -2.93
C LEU A 33 3.92 4.54 -4.16
N GLN A 34 4.72 5.29 -4.92
CA GLN A 34 4.29 5.95 -6.16
C GLN A 34 3.04 6.81 -5.92
N ILE A 35 3.13 7.72 -4.93
CA ILE A 35 2.01 8.52 -4.46
C ILE A 35 1.79 9.74 -5.35
N HIS A 36 0.54 9.94 -5.78
CA HIS A 36 0.10 11.12 -6.51
C HIS A 36 -0.28 12.24 -5.54
N LYS A 37 -0.18 13.48 -6.00
CA LYS A 37 -0.51 14.67 -5.19
C LYS A 37 -1.94 14.61 -4.65
N ALA A 38 -2.90 14.12 -5.43
CA ALA A 38 -4.29 14.02 -5.01
C ALA A 38 -4.47 13.16 -3.75
N VAL A 39 -3.69 12.09 -3.61
CA VAL A 39 -3.72 11.23 -2.43
C VAL A 39 -3.23 11.99 -1.20
N VAL A 40 -2.15 12.74 -1.34
CA VAL A 40 -1.57 13.54 -0.24
C VAL A 40 -2.60 14.57 0.24
N LEU A 41 -3.22 15.30 -0.69
CA LEU A 41 -4.21 16.32 -0.37
C LEU A 41 -5.43 15.70 0.33
N ASP A 42 -5.86 14.53 -0.13
CA ASP A 42 -6.98 13.82 0.47
C ASP A 42 -6.67 13.36 1.90
N VAL A 43 -5.48 12.80 2.11
CA VAL A 43 -5.05 12.38 3.45
C VAL A 43 -4.94 13.58 4.40
N ASN A 44 -4.42 14.71 3.91
CA ASN A 44 -4.35 15.93 4.72
C ASN A 44 -5.75 16.39 5.15
N ARG A 45 -6.72 16.32 4.24
CA ARG A 45 -8.11 16.65 4.53
C ARG A 45 -8.69 15.69 5.59
N ILE A 46 -8.45 14.40 5.44
CA ILE A 46 -8.98 13.35 6.32
C ILE A 46 -8.41 13.46 7.74
N THR A 47 -7.10 13.71 7.85
CA THR A 47 -6.37 13.62 9.12
C THR A 47 -6.03 14.97 9.76
N GLY A 48 -6.21 16.07 9.04
CA GLY A 48 -5.74 17.38 9.49
C GLY A 48 -4.23 17.53 9.44
N SER A 49 -3.54 16.68 8.66
CA SER A 49 -2.08 16.71 8.51
C SER A 49 -1.64 17.69 7.43
N HIS A 50 -0.34 17.91 7.33
CA HIS A 50 0.28 18.87 6.39
C HIS A 50 1.40 18.24 5.59
N TYR A 51 1.20 16.98 5.12
CA TYR A 51 2.16 16.32 4.26
C TYR A 51 2.31 17.05 2.92
N ARG A 52 3.50 17.01 2.35
CA ARG A 52 3.78 17.58 1.02
C ARG A 52 4.05 16.45 0.03
N HIS A 53 3.58 16.60 -1.19
CA HIS A 53 3.79 15.59 -2.23
C HIS A 53 5.29 15.28 -2.43
N GLN A 54 6.13 16.31 -2.44
CA GLN A 54 7.57 16.15 -2.62
C GLN A 54 8.26 15.33 -1.52
N ASP A 55 7.62 15.18 -0.35
CA ASP A 55 8.16 14.41 0.77
C ASP A 55 7.78 12.92 0.69
N MET A 56 7.07 12.48 -0.35
CA MET A 56 6.69 11.08 -0.53
C MET A 56 7.86 10.18 -0.94
N THR A 57 9.05 10.75 -1.14
CA THR A 57 10.30 10.00 -1.22
C THR A 57 10.86 9.63 0.16
N ASN A 58 10.33 10.21 1.22
CA ASN A 58 10.61 9.77 2.59
C ASN A 58 9.73 8.56 2.90
N ARG A 59 10.36 7.40 3.12
CA ARG A 59 9.64 6.13 3.30
C ARG A 59 8.65 6.18 4.46
N ALA A 60 9.04 6.74 5.59
CA ALA A 60 8.18 6.80 6.77
C ALA A 60 6.94 7.65 6.50
N GLN A 61 7.10 8.80 5.86
CA GLN A 61 5.98 9.66 5.52
C GLN A 61 5.07 9.03 4.46
N ALA A 62 5.66 8.42 3.44
CA ALA A 62 4.88 7.71 2.41
C ALA A 62 4.05 6.58 3.01
N ARG A 63 4.64 5.79 3.92
CA ARG A 63 3.93 4.72 4.62
C ARG A 63 2.77 5.28 5.46
N ALA A 64 2.99 6.39 6.16
CA ALA A 64 1.96 7.02 6.99
C ALA A 64 0.78 7.51 6.14
N VAL A 65 1.06 8.13 5.00
CA VAL A 65 0.03 8.59 4.05
C VAL A 65 -0.75 7.40 3.50
N CYS A 66 -0.07 6.35 3.08
CA CYS A 66 -0.71 5.13 2.56
C CYS A 66 -1.61 4.49 3.61
N GLU A 67 -1.12 4.34 4.84
CA GLU A 67 -1.90 3.75 5.94
C GLU A 67 -3.16 4.56 6.22
N ALA A 68 -3.04 5.87 6.33
CA ALA A 68 -4.18 6.75 6.60
C ALA A 68 -5.24 6.66 5.48
N TYR A 69 -4.80 6.66 4.23
CA TYR A 69 -5.67 6.52 3.07
C TYR A 69 -6.43 5.19 3.09
N LEU A 70 -5.71 4.10 3.27
CA LEU A 70 -6.30 2.76 3.26
C LEU A 70 -7.24 2.54 4.44
N LYS A 71 -6.87 2.98 5.64
CA LYS A 71 -7.74 2.85 6.82
C LYS A 71 -9.03 3.66 6.67
N HIS A 72 -8.98 4.77 5.98
CA HIS A 72 -10.18 5.58 5.75
C HIS A 72 -11.12 4.94 4.73
N TYR A 73 -10.59 4.46 3.61
CA TYR A 73 -11.41 3.99 2.49
C TYR A 73 -11.71 2.51 2.48
N VAL A 74 -10.87 1.67 3.11
CA VAL A 74 -11.07 0.22 3.10
C VAL A 74 -11.58 -0.22 4.46
N THR A 75 -12.89 -0.11 4.63
CA THR A 75 -13.59 -0.48 5.85
C THR A 75 -14.71 -1.48 5.51
N GLU A 76 -15.09 -2.28 6.47
CA GLU A 76 -16.21 -3.21 6.30
C GLU A 76 -17.48 -2.49 5.88
N LYS A 77 -17.73 -1.31 6.47
CA LYS A 77 -18.90 -0.49 6.16
C LYS A 77 -18.93 -0.09 4.67
N ARG A 78 -17.79 0.35 4.12
CA ARG A 78 -17.70 0.78 2.72
C ARG A 78 -17.70 -0.39 1.74
N ILE A 79 -16.96 -1.45 2.08
CA ILE A 79 -16.77 -2.61 1.21
C ILE A 79 -18.03 -3.51 1.25
N GLY A 80 -18.76 -3.54 2.37
CA GLY A 80 -19.95 -4.36 2.53
C GLY A 80 -19.68 -5.77 3.06
N ARG A 81 -18.43 -6.08 3.36
CA ARG A 81 -17.97 -7.35 3.92
C ARG A 81 -16.59 -7.12 4.52
N LYS A 82 -16.03 -8.13 5.18
CA LYS A 82 -14.66 -8.03 5.70
C LYS A 82 -13.69 -7.80 4.53
N PRO A 83 -12.88 -6.71 4.56
CA PRO A 83 -11.95 -6.44 3.48
C PRO A 83 -10.87 -7.50 3.32
N THR A 84 -10.51 -7.79 2.07
CA THR A 84 -9.43 -8.71 1.71
C THR A 84 -8.20 -7.93 1.25
N VAL A 85 -7.05 -8.61 1.12
CA VAL A 85 -5.84 -8.01 0.54
C VAL A 85 -6.14 -7.41 -0.84
N ALA A 86 -6.95 -8.10 -1.65
CA ALA A 86 -7.32 -7.60 -2.98
C ALA A 86 -8.08 -6.27 -2.89
N ASP A 87 -8.98 -6.12 -1.92
CA ASP A 87 -9.72 -4.86 -1.73
C ASP A 87 -8.76 -3.69 -1.43
N PHE A 88 -7.82 -3.88 -0.52
CA PHE A 88 -6.80 -2.88 -0.20
C PHE A 88 -5.96 -2.53 -1.43
N ALA A 89 -5.48 -3.54 -2.15
CA ALA A 89 -4.65 -3.33 -3.33
C ALA A 89 -5.40 -2.56 -4.43
N LYS A 90 -6.65 -2.93 -4.68
CA LYS A 90 -7.47 -2.30 -5.71
C LYS A 90 -7.81 -0.86 -5.37
N VAL A 91 -8.09 -0.56 -4.11
CA VAL A 91 -8.33 0.82 -3.66
C VAL A 91 -7.04 1.64 -3.79
N TRP A 92 -5.89 1.09 -3.43
CA TRP A 92 -4.63 1.81 -3.60
C TRP A 92 -4.35 2.12 -5.08
N ASN A 93 -4.58 1.16 -5.96
CA ASN A 93 -4.31 1.32 -7.40
C ASN A 93 -5.33 2.19 -8.13
N SER A 94 -6.62 2.12 -7.76
CA SER A 94 -7.71 2.68 -8.57
C SER A 94 -8.63 3.65 -7.82
N GLY A 95 -8.25 4.05 -6.60
CA GLY A 95 -9.02 5.01 -5.81
C GLY A 95 -10.09 4.36 -4.93
N PRO A 96 -10.88 5.19 -4.20
CA PRO A 96 -11.82 4.71 -3.18
C PRO A 96 -12.82 3.67 -3.65
N GLU A 97 -13.23 3.70 -4.92
CA GLU A 97 -14.17 2.73 -5.50
C GLU A 97 -13.46 1.60 -6.24
N GLY A 98 -12.13 1.55 -6.14
CA GLY A 98 -11.31 0.57 -6.86
C GLY A 98 -11.67 -0.88 -6.55
N PHE A 99 -12.15 -1.18 -5.34
CA PHE A 99 -12.54 -2.54 -4.96
C PHE A 99 -13.63 -3.12 -5.85
N LYS A 100 -14.41 -2.28 -6.54
CA LYS A 100 -15.46 -2.70 -7.49
C LYS A 100 -14.94 -2.89 -8.91
N LYS A 101 -13.72 -2.49 -9.21
CA LYS A 101 -13.20 -2.42 -10.58
C LYS A 101 -12.38 -3.66 -10.94
N THR A 102 -12.55 -4.16 -12.17
CA THR A 102 -11.75 -5.28 -12.67
C THR A 102 -10.42 -4.85 -13.30
N CYS A 103 -10.27 -3.56 -13.64
CA CYS A 103 -9.05 -3.05 -14.26
C CYS A 103 -7.80 -3.20 -13.36
N SER A 104 -7.99 -3.33 -12.05
CA SER A 104 -6.87 -3.54 -11.10
C SER A 104 -6.73 -4.99 -10.61
N ASP A 105 -7.37 -5.95 -11.27
CA ASP A 105 -7.29 -7.37 -10.85
C ASP A 105 -5.86 -7.92 -10.97
N LYS A 106 -5.13 -7.59 -12.04
CA LYS A 106 -3.73 -8.03 -12.21
C LYS A 106 -2.82 -7.43 -11.14
N TYR A 107 -3.03 -6.16 -10.82
CA TYR A 107 -2.31 -5.47 -9.76
C TYR A 107 -2.57 -6.16 -8.41
N ALA A 108 -3.83 -6.39 -8.09
CA ALA A 108 -4.22 -7.07 -6.86
C ALA A 108 -3.60 -8.46 -6.74
N ALA A 109 -3.55 -9.22 -7.84
CA ALA A 109 -2.92 -10.54 -7.86
C ALA A 109 -1.42 -10.46 -7.53
N LYS A 110 -0.72 -9.45 -8.06
CA LYS A 110 0.70 -9.22 -7.74
C LYS A 110 0.90 -8.91 -6.26
N VAL A 111 0.04 -8.06 -5.69
CA VAL A 111 0.12 -7.71 -4.27
C VAL A 111 -0.16 -8.93 -3.40
N GLN A 112 -1.19 -9.71 -3.71
CA GLN A 112 -1.51 -10.95 -2.98
C GLN A 112 -0.32 -11.92 -2.99
N LEU A 113 0.28 -12.12 -4.16
CA LEU A 113 1.45 -13.01 -4.29
C LEU A 113 2.62 -12.49 -3.44
N GLN A 114 2.85 -11.18 -3.44
CA GLN A 114 3.92 -10.58 -2.66
C GLN A 114 3.68 -10.73 -1.15
N THR A 115 2.43 -10.60 -0.67
CA THR A 115 2.11 -10.81 0.74
C THR A 115 2.37 -12.26 1.16
N ILE A 116 2.03 -13.22 0.29
CA ILE A 116 2.31 -14.65 0.53
C ILE A 116 3.82 -14.89 0.63
N LYS A 117 4.61 -14.34 -0.29
CA LYS A 117 6.07 -14.45 -0.28
C LYS A 117 6.68 -13.89 1.02
N GLN A 118 6.20 -12.75 1.47
CA GLN A 118 6.68 -12.12 2.71
C GLN A 118 6.36 -12.98 3.94
N ASN A 119 5.17 -13.55 3.99
CA ASN A 119 4.76 -14.44 5.08
C ASN A 119 5.60 -15.72 5.09
N ASP A 120 5.84 -16.33 3.92
CA ASP A 120 6.67 -17.53 3.78
C ASP A 120 8.12 -17.25 4.20
N ASN A 121 8.69 -16.14 3.76
CA ASN A 121 10.04 -15.73 4.16
C ASN A 121 10.14 -15.51 5.67
N HIS A 122 9.11 -14.95 6.28
CA HIS A 122 9.07 -14.74 7.72
C HIS A 122 9.05 -16.09 8.48
N ILE A 123 8.27 -17.04 8.00
CA ILE A 123 8.19 -18.39 8.55
C ILE A 123 9.55 -19.11 8.40
N GLU A 124 10.18 -19.03 7.24
CA GLU A 124 11.50 -19.59 6.97
C GLU A 124 12.55 -19.04 7.94
N LYS A 125 12.58 -17.74 8.15
CA LYS A 125 13.50 -17.10 9.08
C LYS A 125 13.29 -17.58 10.51
N ARG A 126 12.04 -17.78 10.93
CA ARG A 126 11.73 -18.31 12.27
C ARG A 126 12.23 -19.74 12.43
N LYS A 127 12.06 -20.57 11.40
CA LYS A 127 12.53 -21.97 11.40
C LYS A 127 14.06 -22.07 11.41
N ALA A 128 14.72 -21.09 10.78
CA ALA A 128 16.18 -21.07 10.66
C ALA A 128 16.90 -20.56 11.91
N VAL A 129 16.17 -20.02 12.90
CA VAL A 129 16.78 -19.56 14.15
C VAL A 129 17.31 -20.77 14.90
N PRO A 130 18.63 -20.83 15.20
CA PRO A 130 19.20 -21.96 15.93
C PRO A 130 18.56 -22.13 17.30
N ASN A 131 18.25 -23.35 17.63
CA ASN A 131 17.87 -23.69 18.99
C ASN A 131 19.09 -23.48 19.90
N ARG A 132 18.97 -22.59 20.81
CA ARG A 132 20.01 -22.33 21.80
C ARG A 132 19.64 -22.92 23.14
#